data_80b21a05b1a6a1cbeaed684c76b256e0
#
_entry.id   80b21a05b1a6a1cbeaed684c76b256e0
#
_cell.length_a   1.000
_cell.length_b   1.000
_cell.length_c   1.000
_cell.angle_alpha   90.00
_cell.angle_beta   90.00
_cell.angle_gamma   90.00
#
_symmetry.space_group_name_H-M   'P 1'
#
loop_
_entity.id
_entity.type
_entity.pdbx_description
1 polymer ?
#
loop_
_entity_poly.entity_id
_entity_poly.type
_entity_poly.pdbx_seq_one_letter_code
_entity_poly.pdbx_strand_id
1 'polypeptide(L)'
;MGFPDNFLWGGATAANQCEGGYDKGGRGLANVDVIPTGPDRRAVITGKRNMLSFETEYFYPAKEAIDMYTHFKEDIALFAEMGFKTYRLSIA
;
A
#
# COMPACT_ATOMS: atom_id res chain seq x y z
N MET A 1 -19.75 17.64 -25.18
CA MET A 1 -19.45 16.23 -24.94
C MET A 1 -18.61 16.08 -23.68
N GLY A 2 -18.94 15.17 -22.83
CA GLY A 2 -18.23 14.93 -21.57
C GLY A 2 -18.76 13.67 -20.93
N PHE A 3 -18.42 13.48 -19.69
CA PHE A 3 -18.92 12.34 -18.93
C PHE A 3 -20.38 12.57 -18.53
N PRO A 4 -21.17 11.49 -18.35
CA PRO A 4 -22.54 11.63 -17.83
C PRO A 4 -22.55 12.34 -16.48
N ASP A 5 -23.63 13.05 -16.16
CA ASP A 5 -23.76 13.79 -14.90
C ASP A 5 -23.66 12.88 -13.67
N ASN A 6 -24.06 11.61 -13.81
CA ASN A 6 -24.02 10.61 -12.74
C ASN A 6 -22.72 9.79 -12.75
N PHE A 7 -21.71 10.20 -13.51
CA PHE A 7 -20.41 9.52 -13.52
C PHE A 7 -19.75 9.68 -12.15
N LEU A 8 -19.19 8.56 -11.64
CA LEU A 8 -18.59 8.54 -10.31
C LEU A 8 -17.09 8.76 -10.40
N TRP A 9 -16.67 9.97 -10.13
CA TRP A 9 -15.26 10.32 -10.08
C TRP A 9 -14.65 9.86 -8.76
N GLY A 10 -13.43 9.33 -8.81
CA GLY A 10 -12.75 8.86 -7.62
C GLY A 10 -11.32 8.47 -7.88
N GLY A 11 -10.79 7.63 -7.02
CA GLY A 11 -9.41 7.17 -7.09
C GLY A 11 -9.24 5.76 -6.57
N ALA A 12 -8.00 5.31 -6.58
CA ALA A 12 -7.64 3.98 -6.12
C ALA A 12 -6.30 4.01 -5.40
N THR A 13 -6.15 3.11 -4.43
CA THR A 13 -4.87 2.87 -3.75
C THR A 13 -4.57 1.38 -3.71
N ALA A 14 -3.30 1.05 -3.56
CA ALA A 14 -2.86 -0.33 -3.39
C ALA A 14 -2.34 -0.53 -1.97
N ALA A 15 -2.69 -1.65 -1.35
CA ALA A 15 -2.31 -1.95 0.03
C ALA A 15 -0.79 -1.85 0.25
N ASN A 16 -0.01 -2.38 -0.67
CA ASN A 16 1.45 -2.40 -0.55
C ASN A 16 2.09 -1.01 -0.60
N GLN A 17 1.37 -0.02 -1.12
CA GLN A 17 1.87 1.37 -1.22
C GLN A 17 1.35 2.26 -0.10
N CYS A 18 0.27 1.88 0.54
CA CYS A 18 -0.44 2.78 1.45
C CYS A 18 -0.62 2.22 2.86
N GLU A 19 -0.88 0.93 2.99
CA GLU A 19 -1.44 0.37 4.23
C GLU A 19 -0.49 0.44 5.42
N GLY A 20 0.75 -0.03 5.27
CA GLY A 20 1.65 -0.18 6.41
C GLY A 20 1.11 -1.19 7.42
N GLY A 21 1.38 -0.95 8.69
CA GLY A 21 0.84 -1.77 9.77
C GLY A 21 1.23 -3.24 9.70
N TYR A 22 2.43 -3.53 9.22
CA TYR A 22 2.89 -4.90 8.96
C TYR A 22 2.84 -5.80 10.21
N ASP A 23 2.92 -5.21 11.38
CA ASP A 23 2.95 -5.89 12.67
C ASP A 23 1.67 -5.64 13.51
N LYS A 24 0.62 -5.08 12.91
CA LYS A 24 -0.61 -4.72 13.62
C LYS A 24 -1.72 -5.73 13.34
N GLY A 25 -2.67 -5.81 14.28
CA GLY A 25 -3.87 -6.62 14.10
C GLY A 25 -3.67 -8.12 13.97
N GLY A 26 -2.50 -8.65 14.36
CA GLY A 26 -2.19 -10.07 14.24
C GLY A 26 -1.86 -10.51 12.82
N ARG A 27 -1.62 -9.58 11.92
CA ARG A 27 -1.30 -9.84 10.52
C ARG A 27 0.10 -10.45 10.38
N GLY A 28 0.24 -11.46 9.51
CA GLY A 28 1.55 -11.98 9.12
C GLY A 28 2.17 -11.16 8.00
N LEU A 29 3.45 -11.40 7.72
CA LEU A 29 4.15 -10.70 6.65
C LEU A 29 3.63 -11.15 5.28
N ALA A 30 3.36 -10.18 4.40
CA ALA A 30 3.09 -10.44 3.00
C ALA A 30 4.41 -10.43 2.20
N ASN A 31 4.39 -11.01 1.01
CA ASN A 31 5.60 -11.04 0.16
C ASN A 31 6.17 -9.64 -0.08
N VAL A 32 5.31 -8.65 -0.30
CA VAL A 32 5.74 -7.28 -0.60
C VAL A 32 6.41 -6.60 0.59
N ASP A 33 6.07 -7.01 1.82
CA ASP A 33 6.67 -6.41 3.02
C ASP A 33 8.18 -6.64 3.09
N VAL A 34 8.64 -7.75 2.53
CA VAL A 34 10.05 -8.14 2.54
C VAL A 34 10.76 -7.87 1.22
N ILE A 35 10.21 -7.03 0.37
CA ILE A 35 10.88 -6.56 -0.86
C ILE A 35 11.63 -5.27 -0.54
N PRO A 36 12.99 -5.29 -0.56
CA PRO A 36 13.76 -4.11 -0.23
C PRO A 36 13.86 -3.14 -1.40
N THR A 37 14.36 -1.93 -1.13
CA THR A 37 14.85 -1.03 -2.18
C THR A 37 16.30 -1.37 -2.52
N GLY A 38 16.79 -0.82 -3.63
CA GLY A 38 18.19 -0.95 -4.01
C GLY A 38 18.48 -2.13 -4.93
N PRO A 39 19.76 -2.53 -5.06
CA PRO A 39 20.19 -3.50 -6.07
C PRO A 39 19.55 -4.87 -5.97
N ASP A 40 19.23 -5.32 -4.75
CA ASP A 40 18.72 -6.67 -4.52
C ASP A 40 17.20 -6.79 -4.73
N ARG A 41 16.51 -5.67 -4.95
CA ARG A 41 15.05 -5.67 -5.14
C ARG A 41 14.62 -6.60 -6.29
N ARG A 42 15.31 -6.51 -7.42
CA ARG A 42 14.97 -7.32 -8.58
C ARG A 42 15.21 -8.81 -8.32
N ALA A 43 16.29 -9.15 -7.61
CA ALA A 43 16.58 -10.53 -7.27
C ALA A 43 15.51 -11.14 -6.38
N VAL A 44 14.99 -10.38 -5.43
CA VAL A 44 13.90 -10.83 -4.55
C VAL A 44 12.60 -10.99 -5.33
N ILE A 45 12.24 -10.01 -6.17
CA ILE A 45 11.00 -10.06 -6.98
C ILE A 45 11.01 -11.24 -7.93
N THR A 46 12.14 -11.53 -8.57
CA THR A 46 12.27 -12.61 -9.56
C THR A 46 12.51 -13.98 -8.94
N GLY A 47 12.61 -14.07 -7.62
CA GLY A 47 12.82 -15.34 -6.92
C GLY A 47 14.26 -15.84 -6.93
N LYS A 48 15.22 -15.05 -7.41
CA LYS A 48 16.64 -15.43 -7.38
C LYS A 48 17.25 -15.34 -6.00
N ARG A 49 16.65 -14.54 -5.13
CA ARG A 49 17.01 -14.45 -3.73
C ARG A 49 15.74 -14.53 -2.88
N ASN A 50 15.72 -15.43 -1.91
CA ASN A 50 14.62 -15.55 -0.97
C ASN A 50 14.85 -14.60 0.21
N MET A 51 13.82 -13.83 0.55
CA MET A 51 13.83 -12.95 1.71
C MET A 51 12.50 -13.11 2.43
N LEU A 52 12.52 -13.73 3.59
CA LEU A 52 11.33 -14.10 4.35
C LEU A 52 11.18 -13.26 5.63
N SER A 53 12.14 -12.40 5.92
CA SER A 53 12.14 -11.53 7.09
C SER A 53 12.91 -10.25 6.78
N PHE A 54 12.76 -9.26 7.67
CA PHE A 54 13.49 -8.00 7.52
C PHE A 54 14.96 -8.19 7.91
N GLU A 55 15.86 -7.68 7.06
CA GLU A 55 17.30 -7.63 7.32
C GLU A 55 17.69 -6.18 7.60
N THR A 56 18.54 -5.96 8.61
CA THR A 56 18.82 -4.62 9.12
C THR A 56 19.49 -3.67 8.14
N GLU A 57 20.20 -4.21 7.15
CA GLU A 57 20.91 -3.43 6.14
C GLU A 57 20.04 -2.96 4.98
N TYR A 58 18.75 -3.35 4.95
CA TYR A 58 17.83 -3.01 3.86
C TYR A 58 16.71 -2.12 4.36
N PHE A 59 16.26 -1.25 3.48
CA PHE A 59 15.04 -0.48 3.66
C PHE A 59 13.89 -1.17 2.90
N TYR A 60 12.78 -1.39 3.59
CA TYR A 60 11.60 -2.07 3.05
C TYR A 60 10.45 -1.05 2.94
N PRO A 61 10.20 -0.51 1.74
CA PRO A 61 9.23 0.60 1.61
C PRO A 61 7.79 0.24 1.98
N ALA A 62 7.36 -1.01 1.75
CA ALA A 62 6.00 -1.41 2.07
C ALA A 62 5.76 -1.65 3.56
N LYS A 63 6.81 -1.72 4.36
CA LYS A 63 6.72 -1.98 5.80
C LYS A 63 5.86 -0.94 6.51
N GLU A 64 6.08 0.33 6.23
CA GLU A 64 5.30 1.42 6.79
C GLU A 64 4.44 2.10 5.72
N ALA A 65 4.94 2.17 4.49
CA ALA A 65 4.29 2.88 3.39
C ALA A 65 3.90 4.29 3.84
N ILE A 66 2.63 4.68 3.71
CA ILE A 66 2.12 5.94 4.25
C ILE A 66 1.31 5.72 5.53
N ASP A 67 1.41 4.53 6.11
CA ASP A 67 0.74 4.12 7.35
C ASP A 67 -0.78 4.37 7.33
N MET A 68 -1.41 4.04 6.23
CA MET A 68 -2.85 4.20 6.09
C MET A 68 -3.63 3.34 7.08
N TYR A 69 -3.04 2.22 7.51
CA TYR A 69 -3.65 1.38 8.54
C TYR A 69 -4.01 2.18 9.80
N THR A 70 -3.11 3.08 10.22
CA THR A 70 -3.34 3.94 11.39
C THR A 70 -4.24 5.13 11.06
N HIS A 71 -4.11 5.69 9.85
CA HIS A 71 -4.70 6.99 9.48
C HIS A 71 -5.90 6.89 8.53
N PHE A 72 -6.44 5.69 8.30
CA PHE A 72 -7.45 5.49 7.24
C PHE A 72 -8.70 6.36 7.42
N LYS A 73 -9.12 6.63 8.66
CA LYS A 73 -10.31 7.45 8.91
C LYS A 73 -10.11 8.89 8.44
N GLU A 74 -8.95 9.47 8.74
CA GLU A 74 -8.59 10.81 8.31
C GLU A 74 -8.41 10.87 6.80
N ASP A 75 -7.74 9.87 6.23
CA ASP A 75 -7.48 9.80 4.79
C ASP A 75 -8.79 9.72 3.99
N ILE A 76 -9.72 8.88 4.42
CA ILE A 76 -11.03 8.74 3.76
C ILE A 76 -11.84 10.03 3.88
N ALA A 77 -11.78 10.70 5.03
CA ALA A 77 -12.44 12.00 5.20
C ALA A 77 -11.87 13.05 4.24
N LEU A 78 -10.57 13.05 4.01
CA LEU A 78 -9.93 13.92 3.04
C LEU A 78 -10.36 13.61 1.60
N PHE A 79 -10.51 12.34 1.25
CA PHE A 79 -11.02 11.96 -0.06
C PHE A 79 -12.45 12.48 -0.28
N ALA A 80 -13.29 12.38 0.73
CA ALA A 80 -14.65 12.92 0.66
C ALA A 80 -14.64 14.44 0.49
N GLU A 81 -13.77 15.14 1.18
CA GLU A 81 -13.58 16.58 1.07
C GLU A 81 -13.11 16.99 -0.33
N MET A 82 -12.27 16.16 -0.96
CA MET A 82 -11.84 16.37 -2.35
C MET A 82 -12.95 16.12 -3.37
N GLY A 83 -14.07 15.58 -2.96
CA GLY A 83 -15.21 15.33 -3.84
C GLY A 83 -15.26 13.92 -4.44
N PHE A 84 -14.52 12.96 -3.88
CA PHE A 84 -14.58 11.57 -4.34
C PHE A 84 -15.99 11.01 -4.18
N LYS A 85 -16.52 10.39 -5.22
CA LYS A 85 -17.80 9.68 -5.21
C LYS A 85 -17.60 8.18 -5.17
N THR A 86 -16.42 7.69 -5.48
CA THR A 86 -16.06 6.28 -5.44
C THR A 86 -14.60 6.12 -5.06
N TYR A 87 -14.26 5.03 -4.42
CA TYR A 87 -12.90 4.74 -4.01
C TYR A 87 -12.67 3.24 -4.05
N ARG A 88 -11.61 2.82 -4.76
CA ARG A 88 -11.21 1.43 -4.83
C ARG A 88 -9.91 1.24 -4.06
N LEU A 89 -9.85 0.22 -3.21
CA LEU A 89 -8.65 -0.09 -2.46
C LEU A 89 -8.41 -1.60 -2.46
N SER A 90 -7.19 -1.97 -2.09
CA SER A 90 -6.87 -3.35 -1.76
C SER A 90 -6.43 -3.43 -0.30
N ILE A 91 -6.62 -4.57 0.30
CA ILE A 91 -6.30 -4.85 1.70
C ILE A 91 -5.38 -6.07 1.75
N ALA A 92 -4.32 -5.97 2.53
CA ALA A 92 -3.37 -7.07 2.68
C ALA A 92 -3.96 -8.25 3.46
#